data_160150d0cd54b6bc5ed906a53c6918ee
#
_entry.id   160150d0cd54b6bc5ed906a53c6918ee
#
_cell.length_a   1.000
_cell.length_b   1.000
_cell.length_c   1.000
_cell.angle_alpha   90.00
_cell.angle_beta   90.00
_cell.angle_gamma   90.00
#
_symmetry.space_group_name_H-M   'P 1'
#
loop_
_entity.id
_entity.type
_entity.pdbx_description
1 polymer ?
#
loop_
_entity_poly.entity_id
_entity_poly.type
_entity_poly.pdbx_seq_one_letter_code
_entity_poly.pdbx_strand_id
1 'polypeptide(L)'
;VQAVSVRGRIGQVRWSVEHADSATFYGVAMDGKQGISLDNFSVRGSSGLHLRSIPLHTLRDFQRLRPYDLIVVQYGLNVATERGVKYDGYKKGMLTVIEHLKTAFPETSILLVSVGDREYKNENGDLRTMPGVKNLIRYQQSIAADSHIAFWNMYEAMGGQGSIVDMIGQKMAN
;
A
#
# COMPACT_ATOMS: atom_id res chain seq x y z
N VAL A 1 16.50 -4.47 -14.70
CA VAL A 1 16.93 -3.46 -13.72
C VAL A 1 18.35 -3.74 -13.28
N GLN A 2 19.13 -2.70 -13.04
CA GLN A 2 20.51 -2.79 -12.54
C GLN A 2 20.60 -2.03 -11.21
N ALA A 3 21.50 -2.44 -10.32
CA ALA A 3 21.82 -1.76 -9.09
C ALA A 3 23.32 -1.45 -9.02
N VAL A 4 23.64 -0.26 -8.55
CA VAL A 4 25.02 0.15 -8.21
C VAL A 4 25.09 0.29 -6.69
N SER A 5 26.04 -0.42 -6.07
CA SER A 5 26.19 -0.42 -4.61
C SER A 5 27.51 0.21 -4.20
N VAL A 6 27.44 1.10 -3.20
CA VAL A 6 28.62 1.68 -2.54
C VAL A 6 28.56 1.29 -1.07
N ARG A 7 29.68 0.76 -0.55
CA ARG A 7 29.78 0.35 0.87
C ARG A 7 30.73 1.28 1.61
N GLY A 8 30.35 1.67 2.82
CA GLY A 8 31.19 2.52 3.65
C GLY A 8 30.47 3.00 4.90
N ARG A 9 31.14 3.83 5.69
CA ARG A 9 30.51 4.55 6.78
C ARG A 9 29.92 5.84 6.18
N ILE A 10 28.62 5.84 5.94
CA ILE A 10 27.93 6.86 5.15
C ILE A 10 26.95 7.60 6.08
N GLY A 11 27.09 8.91 6.22
CA GLY A 11 26.17 9.77 6.96
C GLY A 11 25.22 10.55 6.04
N GLN A 12 25.68 10.90 4.83
CA GLN A 12 24.88 11.62 3.85
C GLN A 12 25.30 11.21 2.45
N VAL A 13 24.33 11.05 1.56
CA VAL A 13 24.56 10.75 0.14
C VAL A 13 23.91 11.85 -0.70
N ARG A 14 24.65 12.35 -1.66
CA ARG A 14 24.11 13.15 -2.76
C ARG A 14 24.39 12.38 -4.05
N TRP A 15 23.36 12.17 -4.85
CA TRP A 15 23.50 11.61 -6.18
C TRP A 15 22.93 12.59 -7.21
N SER A 16 23.55 12.65 -8.35
CA SER A 16 23.13 13.49 -9.49
C SER A 16 23.10 12.64 -10.73
N VAL A 17 22.21 13.00 -11.63
CA VAL A 17 22.09 12.36 -12.94
C VAL A 17 22.56 13.37 -13.96
N GLU A 18 23.63 13.01 -14.66
CA GLU A 18 24.18 13.81 -15.76
C GLU A 18 24.07 12.96 -17.04
N HIS A 19 23.59 13.52 -18.12
CA HIS A 19 23.47 12.87 -19.42
C HIS A 19 22.62 11.55 -19.38
N ALA A 20 21.38 11.66 -18.93
CA ALA A 20 20.47 10.53 -18.83
C ALA A 20 19.47 10.48 -19.99
N ASP A 21 19.92 10.08 -21.17
CA ASP A 21 19.05 9.85 -22.30
C ASP A 21 18.28 8.54 -22.12
N SER A 22 16.95 8.62 -22.02
CA SER A 22 16.06 7.44 -21.91
C SER A 22 16.31 6.51 -20.74
N ALA A 23 16.84 7.03 -19.60
CA ALA A 23 17.04 6.24 -18.39
C ALA A 23 15.83 6.33 -17.44
N THR A 24 15.48 5.18 -16.83
CA THR A 24 14.48 5.11 -15.77
C THR A 24 15.17 4.88 -14.42
N PHE A 25 14.98 5.80 -13.48
CA PHE A 25 15.49 5.67 -12.12
C PHE A 25 14.40 5.16 -11.20
N TYR A 26 14.65 4.05 -10.52
CA TYR A 26 13.69 3.43 -9.63
C TYR A 26 13.82 3.91 -8.18
N GLY A 27 14.99 4.39 -7.78
CA GLY A 27 15.19 4.92 -6.44
C GLY A 27 16.61 4.78 -5.92
N VAL A 28 16.78 5.19 -4.66
CA VAL A 28 18.01 5.06 -3.88
C VAL A 28 17.64 4.44 -2.54
N ALA A 29 18.41 3.45 -2.09
CA ALA A 29 18.26 2.82 -0.78
C ALA A 29 19.53 3.03 0.05
N MET A 30 19.36 3.24 1.34
CA MET A 30 20.44 3.31 2.31
C MET A 30 20.17 2.29 3.40
N ASP A 31 20.87 1.17 3.36
CA ASP A 31 20.63 0.04 4.27
C ASP A 31 21.73 -0.06 5.32
N GLY A 32 21.36 -0.37 6.54
CA GLY A 32 22.27 -0.78 7.59
C GLY A 32 22.74 -2.23 7.40
N LYS A 33 23.79 -2.63 8.12
CA LYS A 33 24.24 -4.03 8.14
C LYS A 33 23.27 -4.97 8.86
N GLN A 34 22.44 -4.43 9.74
CA GLN A 34 21.48 -5.14 10.59
C GLN A 34 20.25 -4.27 10.77
N GLY A 35 19.12 -4.90 11.07
CA GLY A 35 17.84 -4.23 11.30
C GLY A 35 16.82 -4.53 10.20
N ILE A 36 15.77 -3.71 10.16
CA ILE A 36 14.70 -3.80 9.16
C ILE A 36 14.92 -2.72 8.13
N SER A 37 14.86 -3.09 6.85
CA SER A 37 14.82 -2.15 5.73
C SER A 37 13.38 -2.01 5.25
N LEU A 38 12.93 -0.78 5.06
CA LEU A 38 11.59 -0.47 4.57
C LEU A 38 11.67 0.33 3.28
N ASP A 39 11.13 -0.23 2.22
CA ASP A 39 10.97 0.47 0.94
C ASP A 39 9.53 0.98 0.79
N ASN A 40 9.37 2.21 0.36
CA ASN A 40 8.08 2.81 0.13
C ASN A 40 7.81 2.95 -1.37
N PHE A 41 6.85 2.19 -1.88
CA PHE A 41 6.37 2.22 -3.26
C PHE A 41 4.96 2.82 -3.39
N SER A 42 4.55 3.62 -2.43
CA SER A 42 3.23 4.22 -2.44
C SER A 42 3.05 5.21 -3.60
N VAL A 43 1.85 5.20 -4.20
CA VAL A 43 1.44 6.17 -5.22
C VAL A 43 0.20 6.89 -4.71
N ARG A 44 0.34 8.20 -4.48
CA ARG A 44 -0.77 9.03 -4.00
C ARG A 44 -1.96 8.99 -4.97
N GLY A 45 -3.17 8.90 -4.43
CA GLY A 45 -4.40 8.90 -5.21
C GLY A 45 -4.72 7.56 -5.91
N SER A 46 -3.89 6.55 -5.73
CA SER A 46 -4.08 5.25 -6.36
C SER A 46 -5.07 4.35 -5.61
N SER A 47 -5.80 3.54 -6.38
CA SER A 47 -6.61 2.43 -5.85
C SER A 47 -5.81 1.14 -5.62
N GLY A 48 -4.57 1.07 -6.06
CA GLY A 48 -3.74 -0.14 -6.08
C GLY A 48 -3.89 -0.99 -7.33
N LEU A 49 -4.95 -0.82 -8.12
CA LEU A 49 -5.23 -1.67 -9.29
C LEU A 49 -4.18 -1.57 -10.40
N HIS A 50 -3.44 -0.45 -10.46
CA HIS A 50 -2.36 -0.25 -11.44
C HIS A 50 -1.16 -1.19 -11.22
N LEU A 51 -0.98 -1.76 -10.02
CA LEU A 51 0.13 -2.64 -9.70
C LEU A 51 0.19 -3.86 -10.65
N ARG A 52 -0.96 -4.34 -11.13
CA ARG A 52 -1.03 -5.43 -12.11
C ARG A 52 -0.44 -5.08 -13.48
N SER A 53 -0.23 -3.79 -13.76
CA SER A 53 0.33 -3.32 -15.03
C SER A 53 1.85 -3.20 -15.00
N ILE A 54 2.49 -3.37 -13.84
CA ILE A 54 3.93 -3.40 -13.74
C ILE A 54 4.42 -4.70 -14.39
N PRO A 55 5.34 -4.64 -15.37
CA PRO A 55 5.81 -5.86 -16.01
C PRO A 55 6.43 -6.86 -15.02
N LEU A 56 6.09 -8.14 -15.13
CA LEU A 56 6.61 -9.19 -14.25
C LEU A 56 8.14 -9.23 -14.21
N HIS A 57 8.79 -9.00 -15.36
CA HIS A 57 10.26 -8.98 -15.40
C HIS A 57 10.84 -7.87 -14.53
N THR A 58 10.18 -6.69 -14.47
CA THR A 58 10.60 -5.59 -13.61
C THR A 58 10.47 -5.97 -12.14
N LEU A 59 9.33 -6.53 -11.73
CA LEU A 59 9.12 -6.98 -10.35
C LEU A 59 10.11 -8.08 -9.94
N ARG A 60 10.37 -9.05 -10.83
CA ARG A 60 11.37 -10.12 -10.61
C ARG A 60 12.78 -9.58 -10.50
N ASP A 61 13.12 -8.54 -11.26
CA ASP A 61 14.41 -7.87 -11.14
C ASP A 61 14.55 -7.18 -9.77
N PHE A 62 13.47 -6.57 -9.26
CA PHE A 62 13.46 -6.05 -7.89
C PHE A 62 13.69 -7.18 -6.89
N GLN A 63 12.96 -8.29 -6.98
CA GLN A 63 13.14 -9.43 -6.08
C GLN A 63 14.60 -9.98 -6.11
N ARG A 64 15.21 -10.03 -7.27
CA ARG A 64 16.60 -10.50 -7.42
C ARG A 64 17.61 -9.52 -6.82
N LEU A 65 17.40 -8.22 -7.00
CA LEU A 65 18.35 -7.18 -6.57
C LEU A 65 18.13 -6.76 -5.12
N ARG A 66 16.91 -6.89 -4.63
CA ARG A 66 16.45 -6.44 -3.32
C ARG A 66 15.34 -7.37 -2.82
N PRO A 67 15.73 -8.56 -2.30
CA PRO A 67 14.75 -9.53 -1.82
C PRO A 67 13.89 -8.94 -0.69
N TYR A 68 12.58 -9.21 -0.76
CA TYR A 68 11.61 -8.79 0.26
C TYR A 68 11.11 -10.01 1.03
N ASP A 69 11.08 -9.90 2.36
CA ASP A 69 10.46 -10.90 3.24
C ASP A 69 8.96 -10.66 3.37
N LEU A 70 8.54 -9.39 3.28
CA LEU A 70 7.15 -8.96 3.44
C LEU A 70 6.79 -7.84 2.47
N ILE A 71 5.65 -7.98 1.81
CA ILE A 71 4.99 -6.92 1.06
C ILE A 71 3.72 -6.52 1.81
N VAL A 72 3.62 -5.24 2.19
CA VAL A 72 2.42 -4.67 2.80
C VAL A 72 1.62 -3.95 1.72
N VAL A 73 0.39 -4.42 1.49
CA VAL A 73 -0.54 -3.83 0.51
C VAL A 73 -1.60 -3.04 1.26
N GLN A 74 -1.54 -1.71 1.18
CA GLN A 74 -2.49 -0.79 1.81
C GLN A 74 -3.06 0.18 0.78
N TYR A 75 -4.23 -0.15 0.25
CA TYR A 75 -4.95 0.65 -0.73
C TYR A 75 -6.45 0.64 -0.44
N GLY A 76 -7.21 1.47 -1.14
CA GLY A 76 -8.66 1.42 -1.14
C GLY A 76 -9.35 2.67 -0.66
N LEU A 77 -8.70 3.54 0.11
CA LEU A 77 -9.33 4.76 0.62
C LEU A 77 -9.86 5.66 -0.51
N ASN A 78 -9.17 5.66 -1.67
CA ASN A 78 -9.59 6.37 -2.88
C ASN A 78 -10.76 5.69 -3.63
N VAL A 79 -11.16 4.48 -3.21
CA VAL A 79 -12.29 3.73 -3.76
C VAL A 79 -13.54 3.89 -2.88
N ALA A 80 -13.35 4.21 -1.61
CA ALA A 80 -14.44 4.40 -0.67
C ALA A 80 -15.33 5.58 -1.09
N THR A 81 -16.64 5.37 -1.10
CA THR A 81 -17.65 6.40 -1.35
C THR A 81 -18.67 6.42 -0.24
N GLU A 82 -19.37 7.54 -0.07
CA GLU A 82 -20.40 7.70 0.97
C GLU A 82 -21.48 6.61 0.90
N ARG A 83 -21.89 6.25 -0.32
CA ARG A 83 -22.92 5.24 -0.58
C ARG A 83 -22.37 3.91 -1.06
N GLY A 84 -21.09 3.66 -0.88
CA GLY A 84 -20.43 2.44 -1.35
C GLY A 84 -21.01 1.18 -0.70
N VAL A 85 -21.87 0.47 -1.43
CA VAL A 85 -22.50 -0.76 -0.98
C VAL A 85 -21.79 -1.98 -1.55
N LYS A 86 -21.34 -1.89 -2.81
CA LYS A 86 -20.73 -2.98 -3.55
C LYS A 86 -19.37 -2.58 -4.10
N TYR A 87 -18.39 -3.43 -3.90
CA TYR A 87 -17.01 -3.26 -4.38
C TYR A 87 -16.53 -4.49 -5.18
N ASP A 88 -17.43 -5.20 -5.87
CA ASP A 88 -17.11 -6.44 -6.59
C ASP A 88 -16.04 -6.22 -7.67
N GLY A 89 -16.12 -5.12 -8.42
CA GLY A 89 -15.13 -4.76 -9.43
C GLY A 89 -13.75 -4.49 -8.81
N TYR A 90 -13.71 -3.82 -7.66
CA TYR A 90 -12.49 -3.59 -6.91
C TYR A 90 -11.92 -4.91 -6.40
N LYS A 91 -12.76 -5.77 -5.79
CA LYS A 91 -12.36 -7.11 -5.32
C LYS A 91 -11.72 -7.90 -6.46
N LYS A 92 -12.40 -8.03 -7.59
CA LYS A 92 -11.89 -8.75 -8.77
C LYS A 92 -10.52 -8.20 -9.22
N GLY A 93 -10.39 -6.89 -9.27
CA GLY A 93 -9.13 -6.25 -9.66
C GLY A 93 -8.00 -6.50 -8.66
N MET A 94 -8.28 -6.44 -7.36
CA MET A 94 -7.28 -6.68 -6.33
C MET A 94 -6.86 -8.15 -6.25
N LEU A 95 -7.76 -9.11 -6.47
CA LEU A 95 -7.39 -10.53 -6.60
C LEU A 95 -6.35 -10.71 -7.72
N THR A 96 -6.55 -10.05 -8.87
CA THR A 96 -5.56 -10.07 -9.97
C THR A 96 -4.23 -9.42 -9.55
N VAL A 97 -4.26 -8.33 -8.78
CA VAL A 97 -3.05 -7.67 -8.25
C VAL A 97 -2.29 -8.62 -7.32
N ILE A 98 -2.97 -9.26 -6.38
CA ILE A 98 -2.33 -10.17 -5.43
C ILE A 98 -1.70 -11.36 -6.15
N GLU A 99 -2.40 -11.95 -7.12
CA GLU A 99 -1.86 -13.06 -7.91
C GLU A 99 -0.62 -12.63 -8.72
N HIS A 100 -0.66 -11.42 -9.28
CA HIS A 100 0.47 -10.84 -9.99
C HIS A 100 1.70 -10.65 -9.07
N LEU A 101 1.48 -10.16 -7.85
CA LEU A 101 2.54 -10.03 -6.85
C LEU A 101 3.09 -11.39 -6.42
N LYS A 102 2.23 -12.39 -6.14
CA LYS A 102 2.65 -13.76 -5.81
C LYS A 102 3.51 -14.38 -6.91
N THR A 103 3.12 -14.15 -8.17
CA THR A 103 3.89 -14.64 -9.33
C THR A 103 5.27 -14.00 -9.43
N ALA A 104 5.38 -12.73 -9.05
CA ALA A 104 6.66 -12.01 -9.08
C ALA A 104 7.55 -12.31 -7.86
N PHE A 105 6.94 -12.53 -6.70
CA PHE A 105 7.58 -12.67 -5.38
C PHE A 105 7.10 -13.96 -4.68
N PRO A 106 7.44 -15.15 -5.21
CA PRO A 106 6.85 -16.42 -4.73
C PRO A 106 7.20 -16.77 -3.29
N GLU A 107 8.34 -16.31 -2.79
CA GLU A 107 8.81 -16.58 -1.42
C GLU A 107 8.46 -15.46 -0.43
N THR A 108 7.81 -14.38 -0.88
CA THR A 108 7.53 -13.21 -0.07
C THR A 108 6.15 -13.31 0.55
N SER A 109 6.05 -13.09 1.86
CA SER A 109 4.77 -12.98 2.55
C SER A 109 4.04 -11.69 2.12
N ILE A 110 2.70 -11.76 1.99
CA ILE A 110 1.88 -10.60 1.66
C ILE A 110 0.91 -10.34 2.80
N LEU A 111 0.86 -9.09 3.27
CA LEU A 111 -0.09 -8.59 4.25
C LEU A 111 -1.00 -7.55 3.59
N LEU A 112 -2.29 -7.82 3.53
CA LEU A 112 -3.29 -6.82 3.17
C LEU A 112 -3.73 -6.06 4.41
N VAL A 113 -3.50 -4.75 4.41
CA VAL A 113 -3.95 -3.83 5.46
C VAL A 113 -5.23 -3.15 4.99
N SER A 114 -6.28 -3.18 5.81
CA SER A 114 -7.54 -2.53 5.47
C SER A 114 -7.39 -1.00 5.39
N VAL A 115 -8.39 -0.34 4.79
CA VAL A 115 -8.55 1.10 4.98
C VAL A 115 -8.79 1.40 6.45
N GLY A 116 -8.32 2.57 6.90
CA GLY A 116 -8.67 3.13 8.20
C GLY A 116 -10.06 3.75 8.20
N ASP A 117 -10.42 4.37 9.33
CA ASP A 117 -11.62 5.19 9.40
C ASP A 117 -11.48 6.43 8.50
N ARG A 118 -12.60 6.88 7.93
CA ARG A 118 -12.67 8.08 7.10
C ARG A 118 -13.96 8.81 7.43
N GLU A 119 -13.82 10.09 7.70
CA GLU A 119 -14.96 10.97 7.96
C GLU A 119 -15.64 11.42 6.67
N TYR A 120 -16.89 11.79 6.80
CA TYR A 120 -17.66 12.59 5.85
C TYR A 120 -18.60 13.51 6.61
N LYS A 121 -19.07 14.58 5.98
CA LYS A 121 -20.11 15.45 6.52
C LYS A 121 -21.47 14.91 6.10
N ASN A 122 -22.34 14.63 7.08
CA ASN A 122 -23.73 14.28 6.81
C ASN A 122 -24.54 15.52 6.38
N GLU A 123 -25.83 15.32 6.08
CA GLU A 123 -26.75 16.40 5.66
C GLU A 123 -26.88 17.52 6.69
N ASN A 124 -26.65 17.23 7.95
CA ASN A 124 -26.68 18.21 9.05
C ASN A 124 -25.32 18.90 9.28
N GLY A 125 -24.29 18.53 8.51
CA GLY A 125 -22.93 19.05 8.66
C GLY A 125 -22.09 18.37 9.73
N ASP A 126 -22.60 17.31 10.40
CA ASP A 126 -21.84 16.56 11.41
C ASP A 126 -20.79 15.68 10.75
N LEU A 127 -19.62 15.61 11.34
CA LEU A 127 -18.59 14.64 10.96
C LEU A 127 -18.94 13.24 11.47
N ARG A 128 -18.89 12.26 10.59
CA ARG A 128 -19.18 10.84 10.90
C ARG A 128 -18.31 9.92 10.07
N THR A 129 -18.15 8.68 10.53
CA THR A 129 -17.54 7.62 9.70
C THR A 129 -18.31 7.44 8.40
N MET A 130 -17.61 7.43 7.29
CA MET A 130 -18.17 7.19 5.96
C MET A 130 -18.75 5.78 5.86
N PRO A 131 -20.05 5.62 5.54
CA PRO A 131 -20.71 4.29 5.53
C PRO A 131 -20.04 3.27 4.62
N GLY A 132 -19.56 3.71 3.46
CA GLY A 132 -18.90 2.84 2.48
C GLY A 132 -17.59 2.20 2.97
N VAL A 133 -16.94 2.77 3.99
CA VAL A 133 -15.69 2.24 4.57
C VAL A 133 -15.90 0.84 5.14
N LYS A 134 -16.94 0.63 5.94
CA LYS A 134 -17.22 -0.67 6.57
C LYS A 134 -17.47 -1.78 5.52
N ASN A 135 -18.17 -1.43 4.45
CA ASN A 135 -18.39 -2.38 3.36
C ASN A 135 -17.08 -2.69 2.63
N LEU A 136 -16.26 -1.68 2.35
CA LEU A 136 -14.97 -1.87 1.70
C LEU A 136 -14.05 -2.79 2.53
N ILE A 137 -14.02 -2.63 3.85
CA ILE A 137 -13.24 -3.49 4.76
C ILE A 137 -13.65 -4.95 4.64
N ARG A 138 -14.96 -5.24 4.58
CA ARG A 138 -15.46 -6.61 4.37
C ARG A 138 -14.97 -7.21 3.05
N TYR A 139 -14.96 -6.39 1.99
CA TYR A 139 -14.41 -6.82 0.70
C TYR A 139 -12.90 -7.03 0.78
N GLN A 140 -12.15 -6.19 1.48
CA GLN A 140 -10.71 -6.37 1.68
C GLN A 140 -10.40 -7.63 2.49
N GLN A 141 -11.17 -7.92 3.53
CA GLN A 141 -11.05 -9.17 4.28
C GLN A 141 -11.33 -10.40 3.39
N SER A 142 -12.36 -10.32 2.54
CA SER A 142 -12.67 -11.36 1.57
C SER A 142 -11.56 -11.53 0.51
N ILE A 143 -10.94 -10.44 0.05
CA ILE A 143 -9.78 -10.50 -0.84
C ILE A 143 -8.63 -11.27 -0.19
N ALA A 144 -8.32 -10.97 1.05
CA ALA A 144 -7.24 -11.64 1.77
C ALA A 144 -7.53 -13.14 1.96
N ALA A 145 -8.77 -13.50 2.32
CA ALA A 145 -9.20 -14.88 2.48
C ALA A 145 -9.12 -15.64 1.15
N ASP A 146 -9.69 -15.10 0.07
CA ASP A 146 -9.69 -15.74 -1.25
C ASP A 146 -8.28 -15.88 -1.84
N SER A 147 -7.38 -14.96 -1.48
CA SER A 147 -5.98 -14.98 -1.90
C SER A 147 -5.07 -15.77 -0.96
N HIS A 148 -5.56 -16.30 0.15
CA HIS A 148 -4.76 -16.98 1.17
C HIS A 148 -3.53 -16.16 1.63
N ILE A 149 -3.77 -14.88 1.98
CA ILE A 149 -2.75 -13.96 2.52
C ILE A 149 -3.17 -13.43 3.89
N ALA A 150 -2.22 -12.86 4.63
CA ALA A 150 -2.50 -12.23 5.91
C ALA A 150 -3.36 -10.96 5.75
N PHE A 151 -4.22 -10.69 6.73
CA PHE A 151 -5.07 -9.51 6.80
C PHE A 151 -4.91 -8.82 8.16
N TRP A 152 -4.77 -7.49 8.13
CA TRP A 152 -4.81 -6.66 9.33
C TRP A 152 -5.88 -5.58 9.21
N ASN A 153 -6.79 -5.54 10.17
CA ASN A 153 -7.88 -4.58 10.21
C ASN A 153 -7.41 -3.28 10.87
N MET A 154 -6.92 -2.34 10.06
CA MET A 154 -6.48 -1.03 10.52
C MET A 154 -7.62 -0.20 11.12
N TYR A 155 -8.83 -0.32 10.57
CA TYR A 155 -10.01 0.37 11.10
C TYR A 155 -10.27 0.04 12.57
N GLU A 156 -10.26 -1.25 12.92
CA GLU A 156 -10.42 -1.68 14.32
C GLU A 156 -9.22 -1.25 15.18
N ALA A 157 -8.02 -1.33 14.63
CA ALA A 157 -6.81 -0.89 15.34
C ALA A 157 -6.79 0.61 15.65
N MET A 158 -7.47 1.43 14.84
CA MET A 158 -7.66 2.87 15.09
C MET A 158 -8.72 3.16 16.17
N GLY A 159 -9.54 2.18 16.54
CA GLY A 159 -10.67 2.35 17.47
C GLY A 159 -12.05 2.23 16.82
N GLY A 160 -12.08 1.90 15.52
CA GLY A 160 -13.34 1.66 14.80
C GLY A 160 -14.11 2.93 14.44
N GLN A 161 -15.43 2.86 14.55
CA GLN A 161 -16.35 3.94 14.16
C GLN A 161 -16.12 5.22 14.95
N GLY A 162 -15.85 6.33 14.27
CA GLY A 162 -15.65 7.64 14.87
C GLY A 162 -14.20 7.92 15.24
N SER A 163 -13.31 6.94 15.13
CA SER A 163 -11.91 7.11 15.54
C SER A 163 -11.20 8.25 14.83
N ILE A 164 -11.47 8.48 13.54
CA ILE A 164 -10.88 9.61 12.81
C ILE A 164 -11.40 10.96 13.34
N VAL A 165 -12.67 11.05 13.71
CA VAL A 165 -13.27 12.27 14.28
C VAL A 165 -12.63 12.59 15.63
N ASP A 166 -12.44 11.57 16.47
CA ASP A 166 -11.76 11.71 17.75
C ASP A 166 -10.28 12.14 17.56
N MET A 167 -9.58 11.57 16.59
CA MET A 167 -8.22 11.96 16.25
C MET A 167 -8.11 13.41 15.76
N ILE A 168 -9.08 13.88 14.96
CA ILE A 168 -9.18 15.28 14.55
C ILE A 168 -9.37 16.18 15.77
N GLY A 169 -10.28 15.81 16.67
CA GLY A 169 -10.52 16.54 17.93
C GLY A 169 -9.26 16.63 18.81
N GLN A 170 -8.43 15.61 18.80
CA GLN A 170 -7.15 15.55 19.51
C GLN A 170 -5.97 16.14 18.72
N LYS A 171 -6.19 16.72 17.54
CA LYS A 171 -5.15 17.25 16.62
C LYS A 171 -4.11 16.21 16.19
N MET A 172 -4.48 14.93 16.15
CA MET A 172 -3.64 13.83 15.65
C MET A 172 -3.90 13.55 14.17
N ALA A 173 -4.98 14.07 13.61
CA ALA A 173 -5.31 14.02 12.17
C ALA A 173 -5.85 15.37 11.69
N ASN A 174 -5.80 15.61 10.38
CA ASN A 174 -6.32 16.80 9.70
C ASN A 174 -7.62 16.48 8.97
#